data_abf64070989f71a20f7937ffba63c245
#
_entry.id   abf64070989f71a20f7937ffba63c245
#
_cell.length_a   1.000
_cell.length_b   1.000
_cell.length_c   1.000
_cell.angle_alpha   90.00
_cell.angle_beta   90.00
_cell.angle_gamma   90.00
#
_symmetry.space_group_name_H-M   'P 1'
#
loop_
_entity.id
_entity.type
_entity.pdbx_description
1 polymer ?
#
loop_
_entity_poly.entity_id
_entity_poly.type
_entity_poly.pdbx_seq_one_letter_code
_entity_poly.pdbx_strand_id
1 'polypeptide(L)'
;MKKEEILKVVRSNEGTVLSFPDRGPWGNNRYRGNCSGYIHAFLIDQYNVDFMAEMYAGGGTGYDICKDMQVKYVGADLNPIPVRPNICVCNALTDEIPEEFSEADFVFQHMPYPEIGIKYAGSEYTDPEGKLKTQDIGQMKFKEGMVANNKVTMKLYNSMHPGAKMGILCGNVRRKGKYHD
;
A
#
# COMPACT_ATOMS: atom_id res chain seq x y z
N MET A 1 2.49 14.91 -12.55
CA MET A 1 1.32 15.83 -12.62
C MET A 1 1.59 17.01 -11.70
N LYS A 2 0.99 18.20 -11.95
CA LYS A 2 1.15 19.31 -11.01
C LYS A 2 0.27 19.11 -9.79
N LYS A 3 0.73 19.53 -8.62
CA LYS A 3 0.02 19.39 -7.33
C LYS A 3 -1.39 20.03 -7.39
N GLU A 4 -1.50 21.19 -8.01
CA GLU A 4 -2.77 21.90 -8.14
C GLU A 4 -3.82 21.15 -8.96
N GLU A 5 -3.37 20.44 -10.02
CA GLU A 5 -4.26 19.62 -10.85
C GLU A 5 -4.76 18.39 -10.06
N ILE A 6 -3.88 17.77 -9.28
CA ILE A 6 -4.21 16.66 -8.40
C ILE A 6 -5.25 17.11 -7.36
N LEU A 7 -4.97 18.23 -6.68
CA LEU A 7 -5.86 18.79 -5.66
C LEU A 7 -7.24 19.15 -6.22
N LYS A 8 -7.31 19.64 -7.45
CA LYS A 8 -8.60 19.92 -8.10
C LYS A 8 -9.44 18.64 -8.24
N VAL A 9 -8.82 17.52 -8.61
CA VAL A 9 -9.53 16.23 -8.75
C VAL A 9 -9.98 15.70 -7.40
N VAL A 10 -9.12 15.68 -6.40
CA VAL A 10 -9.49 15.08 -5.09
C VAL A 10 -10.52 15.94 -4.35
N ARG A 11 -10.43 17.26 -4.43
CA ARG A 11 -11.36 18.21 -3.80
C ARG A 11 -12.72 18.34 -4.50
N SER A 12 -12.88 17.74 -5.70
CA SER A 12 -14.19 17.64 -6.34
C SER A 12 -15.06 16.51 -5.74
N ASN A 13 -14.49 15.68 -4.87
CA ASN A 13 -15.25 14.66 -4.16
C ASN A 13 -15.79 15.23 -2.84
N GLU A 14 -17.07 15.09 -2.64
CA GLU A 14 -17.77 15.48 -1.41
C GLU A 14 -18.24 14.23 -0.64
N GLY A 15 -18.02 14.22 0.68
CA GLY A 15 -18.44 13.15 1.56
C GLY A 15 -17.51 11.92 1.57
N THR A 16 -18.08 10.76 1.86
CA THR A 16 -17.33 9.50 2.10
C THR A 16 -17.25 8.58 0.89
N VAL A 17 -17.94 8.90 -0.19
CA VAL A 17 -17.88 8.16 -1.45
C VAL A 17 -16.96 8.90 -2.41
N LEU A 18 -15.83 8.28 -2.74
CA LEU A 18 -14.83 8.86 -3.62
C LEU A 18 -14.94 8.24 -5.01
N SER A 19 -14.99 9.08 -6.04
CA SER A 19 -14.97 8.66 -7.44
C SER A 19 -13.92 9.46 -8.20
N PHE A 20 -13.02 8.77 -8.88
CA PHE A 20 -11.96 9.39 -9.66
C PHE A 20 -12.10 9.02 -11.14
N PRO A 21 -11.71 9.94 -12.07
CA PRO A 21 -11.89 9.72 -13.51
C PRO A 21 -11.09 8.53 -14.04
N ASP A 22 -9.94 8.26 -13.42
CA ASP A 22 -9.03 7.18 -13.77
C ASP A 22 -8.12 6.84 -12.58
N ARG A 23 -7.10 6.02 -12.84
CA ARG A 23 -6.10 5.63 -11.84
C ARG A 23 -5.02 6.68 -11.58
N GLY A 24 -4.88 7.63 -12.50
CA GLY A 24 -3.73 8.49 -12.60
C GLY A 24 -2.47 7.81 -13.19
N PRO A 25 -1.40 8.58 -13.47
CA PRO A 25 -0.20 8.10 -14.14
C PRO A 25 0.80 7.39 -13.20
N TRP A 26 0.46 7.22 -11.93
CA TRP A 26 1.38 6.77 -10.88
C TRP A 26 1.47 5.26 -10.77
N GLY A 27 2.63 4.80 -10.33
CA GLY A 27 2.94 3.40 -10.12
C GLY A 27 3.18 2.62 -11.42
N ASN A 28 3.53 1.35 -11.26
CA ASN A 28 3.73 0.44 -12.37
C ASN A 28 2.40 -0.21 -12.79
N ASN A 29 1.89 0.11 -13.98
CA ASN A 29 0.64 -0.45 -14.50
C ASN A 29 0.66 -1.97 -14.71
N ARG A 30 1.83 -2.57 -14.81
CA ARG A 30 1.99 -4.03 -14.92
C ARG A 30 1.94 -4.73 -13.58
N TYR A 31 2.10 -3.98 -12.48
CA TYR A 31 1.98 -4.51 -11.14
C TYR A 31 0.51 -4.75 -10.80
N ARG A 32 0.15 -5.98 -10.46
CA ARG A 32 -1.22 -6.33 -10.08
C ARG A 32 -1.49 -5.82 -8.66
N GLY A 33 -2.72 -5.36 -8.41
CA GLY A 33 -3.13 -4.88 -7.11
C GLY A 33 -2.81 -3.40 -6.83
N ASN A 34 -2.32 -2.65 -7.81
CA ASN A 34 -2.17 -1.20 -7.65
C ASN A 34 -3.53 -0.51 -7.47
N CYS A 35 -3.62 0.37 -6.49
CA CYS A 35 -4.74 1.28 -6.32
C CYS A 35 -4.55 2.58 -7.15
N SER A 36 -5.58 3.42 -7.16
CA SER A 36 -5.47 4.76 -7.73
C SER A 36 -4.59 5.66 -6.86
N GLY A 37 -3.68 6.42 -7.47
CA GLY A 37 -2.89 7.43 -6.76
C GLY A 37 -3.74 8.56 -6.17
N TYR A 38 -4.92 8.81 -6.72
CA TYR A 38 -5.85 9.79 -6.15
C TYR A 38 -6.34 9.41 -4.75
N ILE A 39 -6.32 8.13 -4.37
CA ILE A 39 -6.63 7.71 -2.98
C ILE A 39 -5.57 8.26 -2.02
N HIS A 40 -4.29 8.10 -2.36
CA HIS A 40 -3.19 8.67 -1.58
C HIS A 40 -3.29 10.21 -1.54
N ALA A 41 -3.52 10.85 -2.69
CA ALA A 41 -3.65 12.30 -2.76
C ALA A 41 -4.80 12.83 -1.91
N PHE A 42 -5.95 12.14 -1.91
CA PHE A 42 -7.07 12.48 -1.05
C PHE A 42 -6.71 12.40 0.43
N LEU A 43 -6.05 11.32 0.85
CA LEU A 43 -5.61 11.14 2.24
C LEU A 43 -4.58 12.20 2.65
N ILE A 44 -3.63 12.53 1.76
CA ILE A 44 -2.64 13.59 1.98
C ILE A 44 -3.34 14.94 2.22
N ASP A 45 -4.27 15.31 1.34
CA ASP A 45 -4.99 16.58 1.46
C ASP A 45 -5.93 16.62 2.68
N GLN A 46 -6.69 15.54 2.91
CA GLN A 46 -7.66 15.43 3.99
C GLN A 46 -7.02 15.50 5.38
N TYR A 47 -5.82 14.95 5.55
CA TYR A 47 -5.15 14.84 6.84
C TYR A 47 -3.92 15.75 6.98
N ASN A 48 -3.64 16.62 5.98
CA ASN A 48 -2.47 17.51 5.95
C ASN A 48 -1.16 16.74 6.20
N VAL A 49 -0.93 15.69 5.41
CA VAL A 49 0.21 14.80 5.58
C VAL A 49 1.47 15.44 5.01
N ASP A 50 2.51 15.57 5.81
CA ASP A 50 3.85 16.02 5.40
C ASP A 50 4.81 14.84 5.19
N PHE A 51 4.59 13.71 5.91
CA PHE A 51 5.36 12.50 5.76
C PHE A 51 4.45 11.26 5.75
N MET A 52 4.47 10.52 4.65
CA MET A 52 3.74 9.26 4.47
C MET A 52 4.67 8.06 4.50
N ALA A 53 4.35 7.06 5.32
CA ALA A 53 4.92 5.72 5.25
C ALA A 53 3.93 4.75 4.61
N GLU A 54 4.41 3.82 3.78
CA GLU A 54 3.57 2.84 3.09
C GLU A 54 4.11 1.43 3.24
N MET A 55 3.30 0.54 3.84
CA MET A 55 3.58 -0.90 3.83
C MET A 55 2.88 -1.54 2.63
N TYR A 56 3.56 -2.50 2.01
CA TYR A 56 3.14 -3.13 0.75
C TYR A 56 3.15 -2.17 -0.43
N ALA A 57 4.24 -1.39 -0.55
CA ALA A 57 4.41 -0.32 -1.54
C ALA A 57 4.33 -0.77 -3.00
N GLY A 58 4.52 -2.05 -3.28
CA GLY A 58 4.25 -2.73 -4.54
C GLY A 58 4.77 -2.00 -5.77
N GLY A 59 3.85 -1.55 -6.63
CA GLY A 59 4.15 -0.85 -7.88
C GLY A 59 4.66 0.59 -7.73
N GLY A 60 4.81 1.11 -6.49
CA GLY A 60 5.35 2.43 -6.21
C GLY A 60 4.39 3.60 -6.43
N THR A 61 3.07 3.34 -6.38
CA THR A 61 2.05 4.38 -6.56
C THR A 61 2.18 5.47 -5.49
N GLY A 62 2.34 5.08 -4.21
CA GLY A 62 2.51 6.03 -3.11
C GLY A 62 3.74 6.90 -3.25
N TYR A 63 4.88 6.31 -3.68
CA TYR A 63 6.10 7.09 -3.95
C TYR A 63 5.86 8.17 -5.01
N ASP A 64 5.29 7.78 -6.17
CA ASP A 64 5.10 8.69 -7.29
C ASP A 64 4.15 9.84 -6.93
N ILE A 65 3.05 9.55 -6.23
CA ILE A 65 2.09 10.59 -5.81
C ILE A 65 2.66 11.49 -4.71
N CYS A 66 3.38 10.97 -3.72
CA CYS A 66 4.04 11.78 -2.70
C CYS A 66 5.05 12.73 -3.31
N LYS A 67 5.81 12.28 -4.32
CA LYS A 67 6.72 13.13 -5.08
C LYS A 67 5.98 14.28 -5.77
N ASP A 68 4.87 14.01 -6.47
CA ASP A 68 4.08 15.03 -7.16
C ASP A 68 3.38 15.99 -6.17
N MET A 69 2.98 15.48 -5.00
CA MET A 69 2.36 16.26 -3.92
C MET A 69 3.38 16.98 -3.01
N GLN A 70 4.69 16.74 -3.21
CA GLN A 70 5.78 17.29 -2.40
C GLN A 70 5.71 16.85 -0.92
N VAL A 71 5.40 15.60 -0.69
CA VAL A 71 5.31 14.93 0.62
C VAL A 71 6.50 14.01 0.81
N LYS A 72 7.11 14.00 1.99
CA LYS A 72 8.16 13.02 2.34
C LYS A 72 7.56 11.60 2.31
N TYR A 73 8.35 10.62 1.82
CA TYR A 73 7.85 9.26 1.66
C TYR A 73 8.91 8.22 2.05
N VAL A 74 8.44 7.16 2.70
CA VAL A 74 9.16 5.89 2.87
C VAL A 74 8.19 4.75 2.58
N GLY A 75 8.67 3.73 1.88
CA GLY A 75 7.90 2.52 1.60
C GLY A 75 8.62 1.27 2.03
N ALA A 76 7.88 0.20 2.25
CA ALA A 76 8.40 -1.13 2.51
C ALA A 76 7.61 -2.18 1.70
N ASP A 77 8.31 -3.14 1.12
CA ASP A 77 7.71 -4.20 0.33
C ASP A 77 8.53 -5.49 0.42
N LEU A 78 7.89 -6.63 0.21
CA LEU A 78 8.57 -7.94 0.16
C LEU A 78 9.42 -8.11 -1.12
N ASN A 79 9.19 -7.28 -2.15
CA ASN A 79 9.90 -7.34 -3.41
C ASN A 79 11.42 -7.15 -3.20
N PRO A 80 12.26 -8.13 -3.56
CA PRO A 80 13.72 -8.02 -3.43
C PRO A 80 14.33 -6.96 -4.35
N ILE A 81 13.57 -6.50 -5.35
CA ILE A 81 13.97 -5.45 -6.30
C ILE A 81 12.94 -4.32 -6.25
N PRO A 82 13.07 -3.39 -5.30
CA PRO A 82 12.14 -2.28 -5.17
C PRO A 82 12.03 -1.46 -6.46
N VAL A 83 10.80 -1.11 -6.85
CA VAL A 83 10.52 -0.43 -8.11
C VAL A 83 10.76 1.08 -8.05
N ARG A 84 10.96 1.62 -6.87
CA ARG A 84 11.25 3.06 -6.63
C ARG A 84 12.29 3.22 -5.54
N PRO A 85 13.07 4.33 -5.55
CA PRO A 85 13.87 4.72 -4.40
C PRO A 85 12.96 4.96 -3.18
N ASN A 86 13.51 4.92 -2.00
CA ASN A 86 12.78 5.04 -0.73
C ASN A 86 11.75 3.92 -0.47
N ILE A 87 11.83 2.81 -1.19
CA ILE A 87 11.14 1.55 -0.86
C ILE A 87 12.21 0.56 -0.42
N CYS A 88 12.18 0.13 0.83
CA CYS A 88 13.09 -0.88 1.33
C CYS A 88 12.50 -2.29 1.21
N VAL A 89 13.37 -3.29 1.14
CA VAL A 89 12.97 -4.69 1.20
C VAL A 89 12.65 -5.04 2.65
N CYS A 90 11.41 -5.47 2.90
CA CYS A 90 10.97 -5.83 4.25
C CYS A 90 9.90 -6.93 4.18
N ASN A 91 10.12 -8.00 4.90
CA ASN A 91 9.06 -8.96 5.19
C ASN A 91 8.26 -8.48 6.41
N ALA A 92 7.14 -7.83 6.18
CA ALA A 92 6.31 -7.24 7.22
C ALA A 92 5.94 -8.21 8.37
N LEU A 93 5.93 -9.52 8.13
CA LEU A 93 5.61 -10.54 9.15
C LEU A 93 6.77 -10.82 10.10
N THR A 94 8.00 -10.88 9.58
CA THR A 94 9.17 -11.37 10.30
C THR A 94 10.17 -10.29 10.68
N ASP A 95 10.30 -9.27 9.83
CA ASP A 95 11.29 -8.21 10.03
C ASP A 95 10.74 -7.10 10.93
N GLU A 96 11.61 -6.33 11.55
CA GLU A 96 11.21 -5.11 12.24
C GLU A 96 10.65 -4.09 11.25
N ILE A 97 9.69 -3.28 11.70
CA ILE A 97 9.18 -2.17 10.89
C ILE A 97 10.31 -1.14 10.74
N PRO A 98 10.58 -0.62 9.53
CA PRO A 98 11.60 0.39 9.33
C PRO A 98 11.42 1.59 10.28
N GLU A 99 12.51 2.06 10.87
CA GLU A 99 12.49 3.09 11.93
C GLU A 99 11.78 4.37 11.46
N GLU A 100 11.93 4.73 10.19
CA GLU A 100 11.32 5.92 9.59
C GLU A 100 9.78 5.92 9.64
N PHE A 101 9.14 4.75 9.77
CA PHE A 101 7.69 4.65 9.93
C PHE A 101 7.21 5.31 11.22
N SER A 102 8.05 5.35 12.26
CA SER A 102 7.72 5.98 13.53
C SER A 102 7.67 7.51 13.45
N GLU A 103 8.28 8.11 12.44
CA GLU A 103 8.28 9.56 12.21
C GLU A 103 7.13 10.02 11.29
N ALA A 104 6.43 9.09 10.64
CA ALA A 104 5.42 9.40 9.62
C ALA A 104 4.11 9.91 10.25
N ASP A 105 3.55 10.98 9.68
CA ASP A 105 2.23 11.51 10.07
C ASP A 105 1.10 10.57 9.69
N PHE A 106 1.33 9.80 8.62
CA PHE A 106 0.34 8.89 8.06
C PHE A 106 0.99 7.60 7.61
N VAL A 107 0.47 6.47 8.09
CA VAL A 107 0.85 5.13 7.62
C VAL A 107 -0.26 4.58 6.74
N PHE A 108 0.08 4.28 5.49
CA PHE A 108 -0.85 3.67 4.54
C PHE A 108 -0.52 2.19 4.32
N GLN A 109 -1.54 1.36 4.20
CA GLN A 109 -1.38 -0.02 3.76
C GLN A 109 -2.51 -0.44 2.81
N HIS A 110 -2.13 -1.01 1.68
CA HIS A 110 -3.01 -1.74 0.79
C HIS A 110 -2.69 -3.22 0.90
N MET A 111 -3.37 -3.88 1.83
CA MET A 111 -3.05 -5.25 2.24
C MET A 111 -3.10 -6.24 1.07
N PRO A 112 -2.18 -7.23 1.02
CA PRO A 112 -2.32 -8.36 0.11
C PRO A 112 -3.61 -9.14 0.42
N TYR A 113 -4.35 -9.48 -0.61
CA TYR A 113 -5.59 -10.26 -0.49
C TYR A 113 -5.26 -11.75 -0.53
N PRO A 114 -5.44 -12.50 0.58
CA PRO A 114 -5.14 -13.93 0.61
C PRO A 114 -6.08 -14.73 -0.32
N GLU A 115 -5.54 -15.78 -0.92
CA GLU A 115 -6.31 -16.81 -1.68
C GLU A 115 -7.13 -16.31 -2.89
N ILE A 116 -7.05 -15.03 -3.28
CA ILE A 116 -7.81 -14.53 -4.43
C ILE A 116 -7.16 -14.80 -5.78
N GLY A 117 -5.96 -15.40 -5.79
CA GLY A 117 -5.24 -15.79 -7.00
C GLY A 117 -4.49 -14.64 -7.68
N ILE A 118 -4.34 -13.51 -7.03
CA ILE A 118 -3.36 -12.49 -7.41
C ILE A 118 -1.99 -13.00 -6.97
N LYS A 119 -1.12 -13.24 -7.92
CA LYS A 119 0.28 -13.56 -7.65
C LYS A 119 1.03 -12.25 -7.55
N TYR A 120 1.13 -11.70 -6.35
CA TYR A 120 1.97 -10.54 -6.07
C TYR A 120 3.44 -10.89 -6.26
N ALA A 121 3.86 -12.07 -5.78
CA ALA A 121 5.11 -12.71 -6.12
C ALA A 121 5.02 -13.35 -7.51
N GLY A 122 4.92 -12.55 -8.55
CA GLY A 122 5.03 -13.00 -9.94
C GLY A 122 6.46 -13.40 -10.28
N SER A 123 6.77 -13.49 -11.56
CA SER A 123 8.15 -13.74 -12.04
C SER A 123 9.15 -12.68 -11.57
N GLU A 124 8.67 -11.53 -11.15
CA GLU A 124 9.47 -10.42 -10.62
C GLU A 124 9.93 -10.65 -9.16
N TYR A 125 9.22 -11.52 -8.40
CA TYR A 125 9.50 -11.82 -6.99
C TYR A 125 10.02 -13.25 -6.76
N THR A 126 10.34 -14.00 -7.79
CA THR A 126 10.90 -15.34 -7.64
C THR A 126 12.36 -15.25 -7.26
N ASP A 127 12.65 -15.53 -5.99
CA ASP A 127 13.99 -16.03 -5.66
C ASP A 127 14.18 -17.43 -6.26
N PRO A 128 15.41 -17.83 -6.61
CA PRO A 128 15.70 -19.15 -7.18
C PRO A 128 15.24 -20.30 -6.28
N GLU A 129 15.07 -20.07 -5.00
CA GLU A 129 14.73 -21.07 -3.98
C GLU A 129 13.22 -21.14 -3.71
N GLY A 130 12.41 -20.27 -4.29
CA GLY A 130 10.95 -20.22 -4.08
C GLY A 130 10.52 -19.81 -2.67
N LYS A 131 11.44 -19.32 -1.85
CA LYS A 131 11.23 -18.95 -0.44
C LYS A 131 10.26 -17.77 -0.30
N LEU A 132 10.31 -16.80 -1.21
CA LEU A 132 9.41 -15.65 -1.19
C LEU A 132 7.94 -16.03 -1.35
N LYS A 133 7.63 -17.10 -2.10
CA LYS A 133 6.23 -17.56 -2.27
C LYS A 133 5.59 -17.99 -0.96
N THR A 134 6.38 -18.56 -0.03
CA THR A 134 5.87 -19.01 1.28
C THR A 134 5.69 -17.86 2.27
N GLN A 135 6.29 -16.71 1.99
CA GLN A 135 6.24 -15.52 2.84
C GLN A 135 5.23 -14.47 2.34
N ASP A 136 4.76 -14.63 1.09
CA ASP A 136 3.74 -13.73 0.52
C ASP A 136 2.36 -14.05 1.11
N ILE A 137 1.82 -13.10 1.86
CA ILE A 137 0.49 -13.18 2.47
C ILE A 137 -0.58 -13.47 1.40
N GLY A 138 -0.43 -12.95 0.20
CA GLY A 138 -1.35 -13.19 -0.93
C GLY A 138 -1.44 -14.65 -1.36
N GLN A 139 -0.44 -15.49 -1.02
CA GLN A 139 -0.42 -16.92 -1.30
C GLN A 139 -0.94 -17.79 -0.14
N MET A 140 -1.19 -17.19 1.03
CA MET A 140 -1.72 -17.89 2.20
C MET A 140 -3.19 -18.27 2.01
N LYS A 141 -3.66 -19.27 2.76
CA LYS A 141 -5.09 -19.55 2.89
C LYS A 141 -5.80 -18.34 3.53
N PHE A 142 -7.06 -18.13 3.18
CA PHE A 142 -7.80 -16.93 3.58
C PHE A 142 -7.67 -16.62 5.09
N LYS A 143 -8.02 -17.56 5.96
CA LYS A 143 -7.95 -17.35 7.42
C LYS A 143 -6.52 -17.06 7.91
N GLU A 144 -5.55 -17.77 7.40
CA GLU A 144 -4.14 -17.60 7.74
C GLU A 144 -3.63 -16.22 7.31
N GLY A 145 -3.92 -15.82 6.07
CA GLY A 145 -3.54 -14.51 5.54
C GLY A 145 -4.24 -13.35 6.25
N MET A 146 -5.51 -13.52 6.68
CA MET A 146 -6.18 -12.50 7.48
C MET A 146 -5.53 -12.33 8.86
N VAL A 147 -5.12 -13.42 9.50
CA VAL A 147 -4.35 -13.37 10.75
C VAL A 147 -2.99 -12.69 10.54
N ALA A 148 -2.32 -13.00 9.42
CA ALA A 148 -1.06 -12.40 9.03
C ALA A 148 -1.21 -10.88 8.82
N ASN A 149 -2.19 -10.46 8.03
CA ASN A 149 -2.50 -9.04 7.82
C ASN A 149 -2.78 -8.31 9.14
N ASN A 150 -3.58 -8.90 10.03
CA ASN A 150 -3.86 -8.30 11.34
C ASN A 150 -2.58 -8.14 12.19
N LYS A 151 -1.70 -9.14 12.20
CA LYS A 151 -0.40 -9.04 12.90
C LYS A 151 0.43 -7.86 12.36
N VAL A 152 0.52 -7.71 11.05
CA VAL A 152 1.26 -6.59 10.44
C VAL A 152 0.61 -5.25 10.78
N THR A 153 -0.72 -5.14 10.71
CA THR A 153 -1.45 -3.94 11.10
C THR A 153 -1.13 -3.54 12.54
N MET A 154 -1.13 -4.51 13.47
CA MET A 154 -0.78 -4.23 14.87
C MET A 154 0.68 -3.85 15.06
N LYS A 155 1.62 -4.45 14.31
CA LYS A 155 3.03 -4.02 14.33
C LYS A 155 3.18 -2.57 13.86
N LEU A 156 2.53 -2.20 12.76
CA LEU A 156 2.51 -0.84 12.25
C LEU A 156 1.92 0.13 13.27
N TYR A 157 0.75 -0.19 13.83
CA TYR A 157 0.12 0.64 14.84
C TYR A 157 1.02 0.90 16.05
N ASN A 158 1.71 -0.13 16.53
CA ASN A 158 2.61 -0.03 17.67
C ASN A 158 3.91 0.75 17.35
N SER A 159 4.30 0.87 16.08
CA SER A 159 5.46 1.66 15.66
C SER A 159 5.15 3.14 15.43
N MET A 160 3.87 3.50 15.30
CA MET A 160 3.45 4.88 15.02
C MET A 160 3.61 5.78 16.25
N HIS A 161 3.98 7.05 16.03
CA HIS A 161 3.97 8.03 17.11
C HIS A 161 2.53 8.47 17.48
N PRO A 162 2.32 8.97 18.70
CA PRO A 162 1.02 9.50 19.10
C PRO A 162 0.56 10.65 18.18
N GLY A 163 -0.67 10.55 17.67
CA GLY A 163 -1.25 11.54 16.75
C GLY A 163 -1.12 11.18 15.28
N ALA A 164 -0.23 10.27 14.90
CA ALA A 164 -0.17 9.72 13.54
C ALA A 164 -1.46 8.97 13.19
N LYS A 165 -1.78 8.92 11.90
CA LYS A 165 -2.99 8.29 11.39
C LYS A 165 -2.65 7.07 10.54
N MET A 166 -3.57 6.11 10.47
CA MET A 166 -3.43 4.93 9.62
C MET A 166 -4.58 4.85 8.64
N GLY A 167 -4.26 4.62 7.37
CA GLY A 167 -5.20 4.30 6.30
C GLY A 167 -5.04 2.86 5.85
N ILE A 168 -6.12 2.08 5.88
CA ILE A 168 -6.15 0.71 5.40
C ILE A 168 -7.05 0.64 4.19
N LEU A 169 -6.48 0.32 3.02
CA LEU A 169 -7.26 0.06 1.82
C LEU A 169 -7.53 -1.43 1.72
N CYS A 170 -8.80 -1.78 1.73
CA CYS A 170 -9.27 -3.13 1.48
C CYS A 170 -10.53 -3.11 0.63
N GLY A 171 -10.82 -4.20 -0.05
CA GLY A 171 -11.99 -4.31 -0.90
C GLY A 171 -12.60 -5.71 -0.81
N ASN A 172 -13.89 -5.78 -1.03
CA ASN A 172 -14.60 -7.05 -1.12
C ASN A 172 -14.24 -7.75 -2.42
N VAL A 173 -13.96 -9.04 -2.35
CA VAL A 173 -13.60 -9.85 -3.50
C VAL A 173 -14.75 -10.78 -3.86
N ARG A 174 -15.18 -10.73 -5.13
CA ARG A 174 -16.14 -11.68 -5.68
C ARG A 174 -15.42 -12.75 -6.50
N ARG A 175 -15.47 -13.98 -6.05
CA ARG A 175 -14.89 -15.12 -6.76
C ARG A 175 -15.92 -16.19 -6.99
N LYS A 176 -16.07 -16.66 -8.25
CA LYS A 176 -17.05 -17.69 -8.64
C LYS A 176 -18.47 -17.41 -8.11
N GLY A 177 -18.91 -16.15 -8.15
CA GLY A 177 -20.23 -15.74 -7.69
C GLY A 177 -20.41 -15.60 -6.17
N LYS A 178 -19.39 -15.90 -5.35
CA LYS A 178 -19.41 -15.73 -3.89
C LYS A 178 -18.62 -14.49 -3.48
N TYR A 179 -19.14 -13.74 -2.52
CA TYR A 179 -18.41 -12.68 -1.85
C TYR A 179 -17.51 -13.31 -0.78
N HIS A 180 -16.31 -12.76 -0.64
CA HIS A 180 -15.39 -12.98 0.45
C HIS A 180 -15.23 -11.62 1.13
N ASP A 181 -15.87 -11.47 2.27
CA ASP A 181 -15.83 -10.28 3.12
C ASP A 181 -14.67 -10.37 4.10
#